data_e86ee80f47ae253958cb9477089a9528
#
_entry.id   e86ee80f47ae253958cb9477089a9528
#
_cell.length_a   1.000
_cell.length_b   1.000
_cell.length_c   1.000
_cell.angle_alpha   90.00
_cell.angle_beta   90.00
_cell.angle_gamma   90.00
#
_symmetry.space_group_name_H-M   'P 1'
#
loop_
_entity.id
_entity.type
_entity.pdbx_description
1 polymer ?
#
loop_
_entity_poly.entity_id
_entity_poly.type
_entity_poly.pdbx_seq_one_letter_code
_entity_poly.pdbx_strand_id
1 'polypeptide(L)'
;MTLNERQRRLFIACKAVGADGFAIEPLCKFLNVSTKTVCKGICELREKTSPGEGRIRKPGGGAKDKIAQHPEWKECFLEIVSDHMAGDPMNEDNVWLNINAPGIRREFLKRGIDISAYHVRRLIKECGFKSRSFRKDIPMRKVEDRNEQFEKIGMVKRMCVESGIPIISIDTKKKEPVGNFKRQGTVLCTAAPKAFDHDFATFSDGIIVPHGIYDIAHNTGYLTIGTSHDTSEFVCDNIEACWREHLGAIYPDASLLVILCDGGGSNSSSHRIVKQDLIRLADRIGMQIVVMHYPPYCSKYNPIEHRLFSQITRSWSGSPLLSVADACERAAETVTSTGLKVLSRVVDKVYETGRKVTDGFLETLARRVVFDSHLHKWNYLINHA
;
A
#
# COMPACT_ATOMS: atom_id res chain seq x y z
N MET A 1 24.88 25.91 13.13
CA MET A 1 24.95 25.86 11.65
C MET A 1 26.40 25.76 11.21
N THR A 2 26.78 24.74 10.48
CA THR A 2 28.14 24.59 9.93
C THR A 2 28.17 25.17 8.53
N LEU A 3 29.13 26.07 8.27
CA LEU A 3 29.34 26.69 6.97
C LEU A 3 29.79 25.62 5.94
N ASN A 4 29.22 25.63 4.74
CA ASN A 4 29.72 24.82 3.64
C ASN A 4 31.07 25.32 3.12
N GLU A 5 31.75 24.55 2.24
CA GLU A 5 33.09 24.87 1.71
C GLU A 5 33.18 26.29 1.12
N ARG A 6 32.17 26.69 0.35
CA ARG A 6 32.14 28.03 -0.27
C ARG A 6 31.89 29.12 0.76
N GLN A 7 30.91 28.93 1.63
CA GLN A 7 30.60 29.89 2.71
C GLN A 7 31.80 30.10 3.63
N ARG A 8 32.48 29.00 4.02
CA ARG A 8 33.71 29.09 4.82
C ARG A 8 34.80 29.88 4.06
N ARG A 9 35.03 29.62 2.79
CA ARG A 9 36.02 30.32 1.95
C ARG A 9 35.71 31.82 1.85
N LEU A 10 34.46 32.19 1.55
CA LEU A 10 34.02 33.60 1.48
C LEU A 10 34.13 34.29 2.83
N PHE A 11 33.75 33.62 3.92
CA PHE A 11 33.89 34.18 5.28
C PHE A 11 35.35 34.50 5.62
N ILE A 12 36.29 33.60 5.32
CA ILE A 12 37.72 33.81 5.52
C ILE A 12 38.22 34.98 4.67
N ALA A 13 37.77 35.04 3.41
CA ALA A 13 38.13 36.13 2.49
C ALA A 13 37.58 37.47 2.96
N CYS A 14 36.37 37.57 3.48
CA CYS A 14 35.83 38.75 4.08
C CYS A 14 36.68 39.27 5.28
N LYS A 15 37.18 38.34 6.11
CA LYS A 15 38.07 38.71 7.24
C LYS A 15 39.45 39.18 6.77
N ALA A 16 39.93 38.68 5.64
CA ALA A 16 41.21 39.12 5.05
C ALA A 16 41.14 40.50 4.37
N VAL A 17 39.96 40.92 3.88
CA VAL A 17 39.76 42.17 3.10
C VAL A 17 39.04 43.25 3.90
N GLY A 18 38.51 42.96 5.11
CA GLY A 18 37.76 43.89 5.94
C GLY A 18 38.64 45.08 6.48
N ALA A 19 38.02 46.11 7.08
CA ALA A 19 38.69 47.34 7.54
C ALA A 19 39.86 47.06 8.51
N ASP A 20 39.78 45.97 9.28
CA ASP A 20 40.86 45.48 10.17
C ASP A 20 41.62 44.31 9.56
N GLY A 21 41.83 44.31 8.25
CA GLY A 21 42.29 43.17 7.43
C GLY A 21 43.48 42.41 8.03
N PHE A 22 43.27 41.11 8.22
CA PHE A 22 44.33 40.23 8.71
C PHE A 22 45.29 39.88 7.56
N ALA A 23 46.60 39.93 7.87
CA ALA A 23 47.59 39.41 6.90
C ALA A 23 47.26 37.97 6.49
N ILE A 24 47.34 37.68 5.20
CA ILE A 24 46.88 36.41 4.63
C ILE A 24 47.63 35.20 5.21
N GLU A 25 48.98 35.30 5.38
CA GLU A 25 49.77 34.17 5.88
C GLU A 25 49.45 33.77 7.35
N PRO A 26 49.39 34.70 8.30
CA PRO A 26 48.97 34.38 9.67
C PRO A 26 47.56 33.80 9.74
N LEU A 27 46.63 34.36 8.95
CA LEU A 27 45.25 33.86 8.87
C LEU A 27 45.18 32.43 8.30
N CYS A 28 46.00 32.13 7.29
CA CYS A 28 46.08 30.78 6.72
C CYS A 28 46.61 29.77 7.72
N LYS A 29 47.64 30.12 8.48
CA LYS A 29 48.22 29.27 9.53
C LYS A 29 47.20 29.03 10.66
N PHE A 30 46.54 30.07 11.11
CA PHE A 30 45.57 29.98 12.21
C PHE A 30 44.36 29.11 11.85
N LEU A 31 43.85 29.25 10.64
CA LEU A 31 42.66 28.52 10.17
C LEU A 31 42.94 27.18 9.46
N ASN A 32 44.21 26.81 9.35
CA ASN A 32 44.69 25.64 8.61
C ASN A 32 44.09 25.54 7.20
N VAL A 33 44.24 26.62 6.44
CA VAL A 33 43.76 26.73 5.05
C VAL A 33 44.88 27.18 4.13
N SER A 34 44.86 26.78 2.86
CA SER A 34 45.88 27.21 1.91
C SER A 34 45.66 28.66 1.48
N THR A 35 46.77 29.39 1.21
CA THR A 35 46.78 30.75 0.66
C THR A 35 45.93 30.82 -0.62
N LYS A 36 45.99 29.77 -1.48
CA LYS A 36 45.17 29.66 -2.70
C LYS A 36 43.69 29.71 -2.40
N THR A 37 43.23 29.11 -1.29
CA THR A 37 41.82 29.12 -0.87
C THR A 37 41.36 30.51 -0.48
N VAL A 38 42.18 31.26 0.25
CA VAL A 38 41.90 32.65 0.67
C VAL A 38 41.88 33.56 -0.55
N CYS A 39 42.91 33.53 -1.40
CA CYS A 39 42.97 34.32 -2.63
C CYS A 39 41.80 34.08 -3.57
N LYS A 40 41.40 32.79 -3.74
CA LYS A 40 40.22 32.45 -4.52
C LYS A 40 38.94 33.03 -3.94
N GLY A 41 38.79 33.03 -2.60
CA GLY A 41 37.64 33.67 -1.94
C GLY A 41 37.63 35.20 -2.15
N ILE A 42 38.79 35.85 -2.11
CA ILE A 42 38.93 37.28 -2.39
C ILE A 42 38.53 37.62 -3.82
N CYS A 43 38.97 36.82 -4.79
CA CYS A 43 38.55 36.99 -6.19
C CYS A 43 37.02 36.80 -6.33
N GLU A 44 36.45 35.76 -5.72
CA GLU A 44 34.99 35.49 -5.77
C GLU A 44 34.19 36.68 -5.14
N LEU A 45 34.71 37.34 -4.09
CA LEU A 45 34.08 38.52 -3.50
C LEU A 45 34.17 39.73 -4.41
N ARG A 46 35.34 40.01 -4.99
CA ARG A 46 35.56 41.15 -5.89
C ARG A 46 34.75 41.06 -7.17
N GLU A 47 34.73 39.88 -7.78
CA GLU A 47 34.05 39.65 -9.03
C GLU A 47 32.54 39.38 -8.84
N LYS A 48 32.06 39.29 -7.60
CA LYS A 48 30.68 38.92 -7.26
C LYS A 48 30.21 37.62 -7.98
N THR A 49 31.15 36.71 -8.26
CA THR A 49 30.87 35.50 -9.01
C THR A 49 30.15 34.46 -8.15
N SER A 50 29.07 33.87 -8.66
CA SER A 50 28.36 32.75 -8.05
C SER A 50 28.38 31.54 -8.96
N PRO A 51 28.57 30.32 -8.45
CA PRO A 51 28.50 29.10 -9.26
C PRO A 51 27.09 28.73 -9.73
N GLY A 52 26.06 29.54 -9.44
CA GLY A 52 24.65 29.27 -9.71
C GLY A 52 23.89 28.93 -8.42
N GLU A 53 22.57 29.06 -8.49
CA GLU A 53 21.68 28.81 -7.36
C GLU A 53 21.81 27.37 -6.84
N GLY A 54 21.99 27.18 -5.55
CA GLY A 54 22.13 25.87 -4.90
C GLY A 54 23.48 25.17 -5.11
N ARG A 55 24.46 25.75 -5.86
CA ARG A 55 25.75 25.12 -6.15
C ARG A 55 26.89 25.67 -5.28
N ILE A 56 27.75 24.77 -4.83
CA ILE A 56 28.96 25.12 -4.04
C ILE A 56 30.18 25.36 -4.95
N ARG A 57 30.22 24.67 -6.13
CA ARG A 57 31.36 24.76 -7.09
C ARG A 57 30.86 25.10 -8.50
N LYS A 58 31.72 25.71 -9.31
CA LYS A 58 31.44 25.94 -10.74
C LYS A 58 31.15 24.61 -11.47
N PRO A 59 30.35 24.61 -12.54
CA PRO A 59 30.16 23.43 -13.40
C PRO A 59 31.52 22.81 -13.79
N GLY A 60 31.63 21.50 -13.72
CA GLY A 60 32.91 20.78 -14.00
C GLY A 60 33.89 20.70 -12.81
N GLY A 61 33.62 21.38 -11.68
CA GLY A 61 34.49 21.40 -10.49
C GLY A 61 34.37 20.16 -9.58
N GLY A 62 33.71 19.08 -10.00
CA GLY A 62 33.58 17.81 -9.28
C GLY A 62 34.48 16.69 -9.85
N ALA A 63 34.40 15.50 -9.25
CA ALA A 63 35.01 14.31 -9.84
C ALA A 63 34.38 14.03 -11.22
N LYS A 64 35.23 13.72 -12.20
CA LYS A 64 34.73 13.37 -13.55
C LYS A 64 33.91 12.08 -13.47
N ASP A 65 32.87 12.01 -14.27
CA ASP A 65 32.03 10.84 -14.37
C ASP A 65 32.81 9.63 -14.94
N LYS A 66 32.98 8.59 -14.12
CA LYS A 66 33.73 7.40 -14.54
C LYS A 66 33.05 6.64 -15.69
N ILE A 67 31.73 6.64 -15.79
CA ILE A 67 31.04 6.00 -16.93
C ILE A 67 31.34 6.77 -18.22
N ALA A 68 31.39 8.11 -18.16
CA ALA A 68 31.78 8.91 -19.32
C ALA A 68 33.26 8.78 -19.69
N GLN A 69 34.12 8.41 -18.74
CA GLN A 69 35.55 8.14 -18.99
C GLN A 69 35.79 6.74 -19.54
N HIS A 70 34.85 5.80 -19.35
CA HIS A 70 34.92 4.40 -19.72
C HIS A 70 33.68 4.01 -20.55
N PRO A 71 33.57 4.48 -21.81
CA PRO A 71 32.43 4.16 -22.67
C PRO A 71 32.29 2.65 -22.93
N GLU A 72 33.41 1.92 -22.93
CA GLU A 72 33.47 0.47 -23.04
C GLU A 72 32.68 -0.27 -21.96
N TRP A 73 32.47 0.35 -20.80
CA TRP A 73 31.63 -0.25 -19.75
C TRP A 73 30.17 -0.40 -20.17
N LYS A 74 29.67 0.52 -20.95
CA LYS A 74 28.29 0.46 -21.42
C LYS A 74 28.11 -0.63 -22.48
N GLU A 75 29.08 -0.77 -23.37
CA GLU A 75 29.10 -1.83 -24.41
C GLU A 75 29.16 -3.20 -23.74
N CYS A 76 30.13 -3.40 -22.84
CA CYS A 76 30.27 -4.63 -22.08
C CYS A 76 29.00 -4.95 -21.24
N PHE A 77 28.35 -3.92 -20.66
CA PHE A 77 27.10 -4.09 -19.94
C PHE A 77 26.00 -4.61 -20.87
N LEU A 78 25.85 -4.04 -22.08
CA LEU A 78 24.82 -4.47 -23.02
C LEU A 78 25.04 -5.90 -23.51
N GLU A 79 26.30 -6.32 -23.74
CA GLU A 79 26.63 -7.72 -24.03
C GLU A 79 26.23 -8.67 -22.89
N ILE A 80 26.63 -8.35 -21.64
CA ILE A 80 26.27 -9.15 -20.46
C ILE A 80 24.74 -9.26 -20.34
N VAL A 81 24.05 -8.15 -20.54
CA VAL A 81 22.58 -8.11 -20.44
C VAL A 81 21.93 -8.93 -21.55
N SER A 82 22.45 -8.87 -22.79
CA SER A 82 21.96 -9.67 -23.91
C SER A 82 21.97 -11.16 -23.63
N ASP A 83 23.05 -11.67 -23.01
CA ASP A 83 23.20 -13.09 -22.64
C ASP A 83 22.22 -13.54 -21.53
N HIS A 84 21.72 -12.59 -20.75
CA HIS A 84 20.84 -12.81 -19.60
C HIS A 84 19.45 -12.21 -19.75
N MET A 85 19.08 -11.75 -20.94
CA MET A 85 17.78 -11.16 -21.23
C MET A 85 16.77 -12.24 -21.58
N ALA A 86 15.62 -12.17 -20.94
CA ALA A 86 14.45 -12.97 -21.30
C ALA A 86 13.29 -12.03 -21.61
N GLY A 87 12.39 -12.44 -22.46
CA GLY A 87 11.24 -11.65 -22.89
C GLY A 87 9.94 -12.45 -22.85
N ASP A 88 8.83 -11.73 -22.91
CA ASP A 88 7.52 -12.31 -23.10
C ASP A 88 7.35 -12.67 -24.59
N PRO A 89 7.15 -13.96 -24.95
CA PRO A 89 6.97 -14.36 -26.34
C PRO A 89 5.79 -13.68 -27.04
N MET A 90 4.84 -13.13 -26.29
CA MET A 90 3.64 -12.47 -26.78
C MET A 90 3.73 -10.94 -26.76
N ASN A 91 4.78 -10.38 -26.13
CA ASN A 91 4.99 -8.93 -26.03
C ASN A 91 6.47 -8.60 -25.98
N GLU A 92 7.02 -8.21 -27.13
CA GLU A 92 8.45 -7.92 -27.33
C GLU A 92 8.95 -6.74 -26.46
N ASP A 93 8.07 -5.84 -26.04
CA ASP A 93 8.41 -4.73 -25.15
C ASP A 93 8.63 -5.17 -23.67
N ASN A 94 8.26 -6.39 -23.34
CA ASN A 94 8.31 -6.92 -21.99
C ASN A 94 9.55 -7.80 -21.79
N VAL A 95 10.67 -7.16 -21.50
CA VAL A 95 11.94 -7.84 -21.26
C VAL A 95 12.34 -7.72 -19.78
N TRP A 96 12.97 -8.77 -19.25
CA TRP A 96 13.54 -8.78 -17.90
C TRP A 96 14.91 -9.46 -17.89
N LEU A 97 15.68 -9.18 -16.84
CA LEU A 97 17.00 -9.76 -16.66
C LEU A 97 16.96 -10.92 -15.66
N ASN A 98 17.52 -12.05 -16.03
CA ASN A 98 17.72 -13.22 -15.17
C ASN A 98 19.03 -13.11 -14.34
N ILE A 99 19.62 -11.92 -14.27
CA ILE A 99 20.84 -11.63 -13.52
C ILE A 99 20.63 -10.39 -12.66
N ASN A 100 21.16 -10.39 -11.45
CA ASN A 100 21.11 -9.26 -10.53
C ASN A 100 22.39 -8.40 -10.58
N ALA A 101 22.37 -7.22 -9.97
CA ALA A 101 23.51 -6.31 -9.99
C ALA A 101 24.85 -6.93 -9.49
N PRO A 102 24.88 -7.73 -8.40
CA PRO A 102 26.07 -8.48 -8.03
C PRO A 102 26.52 -9.49 -9.09
N GLY A 103 25.57 -10.15 -9.77
CA GLY A 103 25.85 -11.04 -10.89
C GLY A 103 26.52 -10.33 -12.05
N ILE A 104 25.93 -9.20 -12.48
CA ILE A 104 26.49 -8.35 -13.55
C ILE A 104 27.92 -7.93 -13.19
N ARG A 105 28.18 -7.52 -11.94
CA ARG A 105 29.54 -7.18 -11.49
C ARG A 105 30.50 -8.34 -11.64
N ARG A 106 30.10 -9.57 -11.31
CA ARG A 106 30.93 -10.77 -11.49
C ARG A 106 31.28 -11.01 -12.97
N GLU A 107 30.31 -10.79 -13.88
CA GLU A 107 30.56 -10.93 -15.32
C GLU A 107 31.56 -9.87 -15.82
N PHE A 108 31.49 -8.63 -15.33
CA PHE A 108 32.51 -7.61 -15.61
C PHE A 108 33.91 -8.05 -15.12
N LEU A 109 34.00 -8.59 -13.91
CA LEU A 109 35.27 -9.08 -13.35
C LEU A 109 35.84 -10.25 -14.15
N LYS A 110 35.02 -11.18 -14.65
CA LYS A 110 35.45 -12.27 -15.53
C LYS A 110 36.05 -11.74 -16.87
N ARG A 111 35.60 -10.59 -17.33
CA ARG A 111 36.09 -9.89 -18.53
C ARG A 111 37.27 -8.95 -18.21
N GLY A 112 37.82 -9.03 -16.98
CA GLY A 112 38.97 -8.22 -16.58
C GLY A 112 38.66 -6.78 -16.18
N ILE A 113 37.37 -6.41 -16.06
CA ILE A 113 36.94 -5.05 -15.72
C ILE A 113 36.49 -4.97 -14.27
N ASP A 114 37.25 -4.26 -13.43
CA ASP A 114 36.86 -3.99 -12.04
C ASP A 114 35.96 -2.74 -11.98
N ILE A 115 34.66 -2.97 -11.94
CA ILE A 115 33.64 -1.93 -11.83
C ILE A 115 33.00 -1.96 -10.42
N SER A 116 32.78 -0.80 -9.81
CA SER A 116 32.11 -0.72 -8.52
C SER A 116 30.60 -1.04 -8.62
N ALA A 117 30.03 -1.57 -7.54
CA ALA A 117 28.59 -1.84 -7.46
C ALA A 117 27.73 -0.58 -7.72
N TYR A 118 28.24 0.59 -7.38
CA TYR A 118 27.58 1.89 -7.66
C TYR A 118 27.43 2.12 -9.17
N HIS A 119 28.51 1.93 -9.95
CA HIS A 119 28.48 2.15 -11.39
C HIS A 119 27.64 1.09 -12.12
N VAL A 120 27.65 -0.17 -11.65
CA VAL A 120 26.75 -1.21 -12.18
C VAL A 120 25.27 -0.83 -12.00
N ARG A 121 24.87 -0.40 -10.79
CA ARG A 121 23.49 0.06 -10.54
C ARG A 121 23.11 1.27 -11.38
N ARG A 122 24.07 2.13 -11.66
CA ARG A 122 23.89 3.29 -12.49
C ARG A 122 23.69 2.90 -13.97
N LEU A 123 24.49 1.98 -14.49
CA LEU A 123 24.30 1.43 -15.84
C LEU A 123 22.95 0.75 -16.01
N ILE A 124 22.53 -0.06 -15.03
CA ILE A 124 21.19 -0.67 -15.00
C ILE A 124 20.10 0.40 -15.16
N LYS A 125 20.21 1.52 -14.41
CA LYS A 125 19.24 2.61 -14.46
C LYS A 125 19.31 3.39 -15.78
N GLU A 126 20.51 3.70 -16.28
CA GLU A 126 20.72 4.44 -17.53
C GLU A 126 20.23 3.64 -18.75
N CYS A 127 20.32 2.32 -18.72
CA CYS A 127 19.77 1.43 -19.75
C CYS A 127 18.28 1.10 -19.56
N GLY A 128 17.58 1.82 -18.65
CA GLY A 128 16.13 1.74 -18.51
C GLY A 128 15.61 0.61 -17.63
N PHE A 129 16.48 -0.26 -17.10
CA PHE A 129 16.06 -1.34 -16.22
C PHE A 129 15.76 -0.81 -14.80
N LYS A 130 14.62 -1.27 -14.24
CA LYS A 130 14.20 -0.95 -12.88
C LYS A 130 13.67 -2.21 -12.21
N SER A 131 13.89 -2.36 -10.92
CA SER A 131 13.25 -3.42 -10.15
C SER A 131 11.73 -3.20 -10.16
N ARG A 132 10.99 -4.18 -10.66
CA ARG A 132 9.53 -4.16 -10.73
C ARG A 132 9.00 -5.52 -10.30
N SER A 133 7.88 -5.55 -9.62
CA SER A 133 7.11 -6.78 -9.39
C SER A 133 6.11 -6.98 -10.51
N PHE A 134 5.78 -8.24 -10.79
CA PHE A 134 4.70 -8.57 -11.71
C PHE A 134 3.38 -7.99 -11.19
N ARG A 135 2.65 -7.32 -12.08
CA ARG A 135 1.30 -6.82 -11.80
C ARG A 135 0.28 -7.88 -12.21
N LYS A 136 -0.64 -8.20 -11.33
CA LYS A 136 -1.82 -9.02 -11.64
C LYS A 136 -2.90 -8.14 -12.27
N ASP A 137 -2.66 -7.62 -13.47
CA ASP A 137 -3.55 -6.63 -14.11
C ASP A 137 -4.38 -7.22 -15.27
N ILE A 138 -3.99 -8.37 -15.80
CA ILE A 138 -4.68 -9.01 -16.92
C ILE A 138 -5.85 -9.82 -16.33
N PRO A 139 -7.11 -9.46 -16.60
CA PRO A 139 -8.26 -10.24 -16.16
C PRO A 139 -8.26 -11.59 -16.88
N MET A 140 -8.49 -12.67 -16.13
CA MET A 140 -8.54 -14.04 -16.69
C MET A 140 -9.67 -14.25 -17.69
N ARG A 141 -10.71 -13.40 -17.66
CA ARG A 141 -11.84 -13.38 -18.58
C ARG A 141 -12.26 -11.95 -18.88
N LYS A 142 -12.73 -11.69 -20.10
CA LYS A 142 -13.43 -10.44 -20.40
C LYS A 142 -14.74 -10.44 -19.60
N VAL A 143 -14.97 -9.36 -18.85
CA VAL A 143 -16.21 -9.11 -18.11
C VAL A 143 -16.88 -7.96 -18.84
N GLU A 144 -18.08 -8.20 -19.36
CA GLU A 144 -18.91 -7.18 -19.98
C GLU A 144 -19.28 -6.11 -18.93
N ASP A 145 -19.50 -4.88 -19.36
CA ASP A 145 -19.93 -3.74 -18.55
C ASP A 145 -18.98 -3.40 -17.36
N ARG A 146 -17.78 -3.97 -17.35
CA ARG A 146 -16.79 -3.78 -16.26
C ARG A 146 -16.47 -2.31 -16.01
N ASN A 147 -16.20 -1.56 -17.08
CA ASN A 147 -15.82 -0.14 -16.95
C ASN A 147 -16.99 0.70 -16.47
N GLU A 148 -18.20 0.45 -16.99
CA GLU A 148 -19.43 1.13 -16.58
C GLU A 148 -19.71 0.92 -15.09
N GLN A 149 -19.48 -0.30 -14.58
CA GLN A 149 -19.63 -0.57 -13.15
C GLN A 149 -18.60 0.23 -12.30
N PHE A 150 -17.35 0.35 -12.73
CA PHE A 150 -16.37 1.18 -12.04
C PHE A 150 -16.72 2.66 -12.04
N GLU A 151 -17.21 3.18 -13.17
CA GLU A 151 -17.66 4.56 -13.30
C GLU A 151 -18.84 4.83 -12.37
N LYS A 152 -19.82 3.91 -12.33
CA LYS A 152 -20.98 3.99 -11.45
C LYS A 152 -20.58 3.97 -9.97
N ILE A 153 -19.72 3.03 -9.55
CA ILE A 153 -19.18 3.00 -8.18
C ILE A 153 -18.45 4.31 -7.86
N GLY A 154 -17.63 4.82 -8.79
CA GLY A 154 -16.91 6.07 -8.62
C GLY A 154 -17.82 7.28 -8.45
N MET A 155 -18.90 7.34 -9.23
CA MET A 155 -19.91 8.40 -9.14
C MET A 155 -20.68 8.35 -7.81
N VAL A 156 -21.22 7.17 -7.46
CA VAL A 156 -21.96 6.98 -6.20
C VAL A 156 -21.09 7.28 -4.99
N LYS A 157 -19.83 6.84 -5.01
CA LYS A 157 -18.88 7.13 -3.93
C LYS A 157 -18.68 8.63 -3.71
N ARG A 158 -18.47 9.41 -4.79
CA ARG A 158 -18.35 10.88 -4.67
C ARG A 158 -19.63 11.50 -4.12
N MET A 159 -20.76 11.14 -4.69
CA MET A 159 -22.08 11.65 -4.27
C MET A 159 -22.33 11.36 -2.77
N CYS A 160 -22.07 10.15 -2.31
CA CYS A 160 -22.27 9.80 -0.89
C CYS A 160 -21.38 10.62 0.03
N VAL A 161 -20.08 10.76 -0.30
CA VAL A 161 -19.14 11.54 0.52
C VAL A 161 -19.54 13.03 0.55
N GLU A 162 -19.95 13.61 -0.57
CA GLU A 162 -20.37 15.01 -0.67
C GLU A 162 -21.69 15.28 0.04
N SER A 163 -22.62 14.31 0.04
CA SER A 163 -23.95 14.44 0.66
C SER A 163 -24.04 13.91 2.09
N GLY A 164 -22.94 13.42 2.67
CA GLY A 164 -22.93 12.85 4.02
C GLY A 164 -23.71 11.53 4.14
N ILE A 165 -23.93 10.82 3.04
CA ILE A 165 -24.59 9.50 3.05
C ILE A 165 -23.54 8.44 3.45
N PRO A 166 -23.84 7.57 4.45
CA PRO A 166 -22.93 6.52 4.86
C PRO A 166 -22.60 5.57 3.70
N ILE A 167 -21.33 5.46 3.40
CA ILE A 167 -20.81 4.53 2.39
C ILE A 167 -19.65 3.73 2.99
N ILE A 168 -19.84 2.42 3.08
CA ILE A 168 -18.88 1.48 3.64
C ILE A 168 -18.37 0.51 2.58
N SER A 169 -17.12 0.12 2.75
CA SER A 169 -16.51 -0.96 1.96
C SER A 169 -16.33 -2.15 2.90
N ILE A 170 -16.82 -3.32 2.52
CA ILE A 170 -16.74 -4.53 3.33
C ILE A 170 -16.02 -5.67 2.60
N ASP A 171 -15.35 -6.50 3.37
CA ASP A 171 -14.76 -7.76 2.90
C ASP A 171 -14.30 -8.63 4.08
N THR A 172 -14.01 -9.91 3.80
CA THR A 172 -13.37 -10.81 4.75
C THR A 172 -11.91 -11.05 4.35
N LYS A 173 -11.00 -10.63 5.23
CA LYS A 173 -9.56 -10.87 5.04
C LYS A 173 -9.29 -12.39 5.06
N LYS A 174 -8.24 -12.82 4.36
CA LYS A 174 -7.77 -14.20 4.42
C LYS A 174 -7.70 -14.68 5.87
N LYS A 175 -8.24 -15.87 6.10
CA LYS A 175 -8.18 -16.56 7.41
C LYS A 175 -6.75 -16.73 7.86
N GLU A 176 -6.51 -16.55 9.14
CA GLU A 176 -5.17 -16.62 9.73
C GLU A 176 -5.15 -17.64 10.86
N PRO A 177 -4.13 -18.52 10.94
CA PRO A 177 -3.96 -19.43 12.05
C PRO A 177 -3.49 -18.68 13.29
N VAL A 178 -3.98 -19.10 14.45
CA VAL A 178 -3.55 -18.64 15.76
C VAL A 178 -2.54 -19.64 16.31
N GLY A 179 -1.48 -19.15 16.92
CA GLY A 179 -0.39 -19.97 17.45
C GLY A 179 0.99 -19.47 16.98
N ASN A 180 2.01 -20.24 17.31
CA ASN A 180 3.42 -19.86 17.07
C ASN A 180 3.85 -20.10 15.60
N PHE A 181 3.11 -19.57 14.63
CA PHE A 181 3.40 -19.67 13.21
C PHE A 181 4.27 -18.50 12.74
N LYS A 182 5.21 -18.81 11.82
CA LYS A 182 6.05 -17.79 11.19
C LYS A 182 5.21 -16.82 10.35
N ARG A 183 5.41 -15.53 10.57
CA ARG A 183 4.80 -14.47 9.75
C ARG A 183 5.86 -13.70 8.98
N GLN A 184 5.49 -13.25 7.79
CA GLN A 184 6.36 -12.39 7.00
C GLN A 184 6.58 -11.04 7.71
N GLY A 185 7.75 -10.45 7.48
CA GLY A 185 8.14 -9.19 8.09
C GLY A 185 9.29 -9.34 9.08
N THR A 186 9.65 -8.23 9.71
CA THR A 186 10.74 -8.15 10.69
C THR A 186 10.30 -7.31 11.88
N VAL A 187 10.78 -7.67 13.07
CA VAL A 187 10.59 -6.90 14.31
C VAL A 187 11.95 -6.60 14.93
N LEU A 188 12.04 -5.53 15.70
CA LEU A 188 13.22 -5.22 16.49
C LEU A 188 13.20 -6.10 17.74
N CYS A 189 14.18 -6.95 17.88
CA CYS A 189 14.30 -7.89 19.01
C CYS A 189 15.77 -8.13 19.36
N THR A 190 16.04 -8.53 20.60
CA THR A 190 17.39 -8.86 21.07
C THR A 190 17.85 -10.25 20.59
N ALA A 191 16.90 -11.15 20.33
CA ALA A 191 17.13 -12.47 19.73
C ALA A 191 15.97 -12.80 18.78
N ALA A 192 16.27 -13.50 17.67
CA ALA A 192 15.24 -13.88 16.70
C ALA A 192 14.17 -14.75 17.37
N PRO A 193 12.86 -14.36 17.30
CA PRO A 193 11.79 -15.18 17.83
C PRO A 193 11.73 -16.50 17.07
N LYS A 194 11.52 -17.59 17.80
CA LYS A 194 11.38 -18.93 17.23
C LYS A 194 9.90 -19.18 16.91
N ALA A 195 9.61 -19.70 15.74
CA ALA A 195 8.30 -20.19 15.32
C ALA A 195 8.40 -21.68 14.99
N PHE A 196 7.26 -22.33 14.75
CA PHE A 196 7.23 -23.70 14.26
C PHE A 196 8.00 -23.77 12.93
N ASP A 197 8.69 -24.90 12.70
CA ASP A 197 9.44 -25.17 11.48
C ASP A 197 8.54 -25.49 10.28
N HIS A 198 7.28 -25.89 10.54
CA HIS A 198 6.25 -26.19 9.55
C HIS A 198 4.92 -25.54 9.91
N ASP A 199 4.20 -25.07 8.90
CA ASP A 199 2.89 -24.39 9.05
C ASP A 199 1.72 -25.40 8.96
N PHE A 200 1.76 -26.52 9.68
CA PHE A 200 0.66 -27.47 9.71
C PHE A 200 -0.53 -26.92 10.50
N ALA A 201 -1.70 -26.88 9.87
CA ALA A 201 -2.92 -26.37 10.50
C ALA A 201 -3.33 -27.15 11.77
N THR A 202 -2.88 -28.40 11.92
CA THR A 202 -3.11 -29.23 13.10
C THR A 202 -2.42 -28.75 14.37
N PHE A 203 -1.43 -27.86 14.25
CA PHE A 203 -0.76 -27.22 15.38
C PHE A 203 -1.31 -25.83 15.71
N SER A 204 -2.38 -25.44 15.03
CA SER A 204 -3.04 -24.17 15.27
C SER A 204 -3.97 -24.28 16.47
N ASP A 205 -3.94 -23.29 17.36
CA ASP A 205 -4.89 -23.13 18.48
C ASP A 205 -6.28 -22.68 18.00
N GLY A 206 -6.44 -22.51 16.69
CA GLY A 206 -7.66 -22.09 16.03
C GLY A 206 -7.37 -21.28 14.76
N ILE A 207 -8.44 -20.93 14.06
CA ILE A 207 -8.38 -20.10 12.84
C ILE A 207 -9.30 -18.89 13.06
N ILE A 208 -8.78 -17.71 12.87
CA ILE A 208 -9.55 -16.48 12.91
C ILE A 208 -10.06 -16.11 11.52
N VAL A 209 -11.26 -15.52 11.51
CA VAL A 209 -11.97 -15.01 10.34
C VAL A 209 -12.13 -13.50 10.51
N PRO A 210 -11.18 -12.69 10.02
CA PRO A 210 -11.24 -11.25 10.18
C PRO A 210 -12.17 -10.63 9.13
N HIS A 211 -13.33 -10.14 9.54
CA HIS A 211 -14.24 -9.36 8.71
C HIS A 211 -14.04 -7.88 8.96
N GLY A 212 -13.86 -7.13 7.90
CA GLY A 212 -13.64 -5.68 7.94
C GLY A 212 -14.83 -4.89 7.41
N ILE A 213 -15.06 -3.75 8.01
CA ILE A 213 -15.93 -2.68 7.54
C ILE A 213 -15.07 -1.41 7.51
N TYR A 214 -15.02 -0.72 6.38
CA TYR A 214 -14.27 0.51 6.24
C TYR A 214 -15.19 1.67 5.85
N ASP A 215 -15.33 2.64 6.75
CA ASP A 215 -16.02 3.90 6.46
C ASP A 215 -15.14 4.77 5.56
N ILE A 216 -15.60 4.97 4.33
CA ILE A 216 -14.83 5.64 3.29
C ILE A 216 -14.70 7.14 3.56
N ALA A 217 -15.75 7.76 4.14
CA ALA A 217 -15.76 9.19 4.39
C ALA A 217 -14.86 9.57 5.57
N HIS A 218 -14.85 8.76 6.64
CA HIS A 218 -14.13 9.08 7.88
C HIS A 218 -12.79 8.37 8.03
N ASN A 219 -12.38 7.56 7.04
CA ASN A 219 -11.13 6.79 7.08
C ASN A 219 -11.02 5.95 8.38
N THR A 220 -12.11 5.29 8.75
CA THR A 220 -12.19 4.46 9.96
C THR A 220 -12.46 3.02 9.57
N GLY A 221 -11.69 2.10 10.14
CA GLY A 221 -11.85 0.66 9.96
C GLY A 221 -12.44 0.01 11.20
N TYR A 222 -13.40 -0.87 11.00
CA TYR A 222 -13.99 -1.72 12.05
C TYR A 222 -13.68 -3.17 11.70
N LEU A 223 -12.91 -3.84 12.56
CA LEU A 223 -12.49 -5.21 12.38
C LEU A 223 -13.19 -6.12 13.38
N THR A 224 -13.97 -7.05 12.87
CA THR A 224 -14.53 -8.12 13.72
C THR A 224 -13.76 -9.41 13.47
N ILE A 225 -13.21 -9.99 14.52
CA ILE A 225 -12.51 -11.27 14.47
C ILE A 225 -13.47 -12.36 14.93
N GLY A 226 -13.93 -13.17 13.97
CA GLY A 226 -14.72 -14.37 14.24
C GLY A 226 -13.85 -15.60 14.42
N THR A 227 -14.35 -16.58 15.14
CA THR A 227 -13.68 -17.89 15.37
C THR A 227 -14.38 -19.04 14.67
N SER A 228 -15.41 -18.74 13.86
CA SER A 228 -16.26 -19.73 13.19
C SER A 228 -16.21 -19.61 11.67
N HIS A 229 -17.35 -19.57 11.02
CA HIS A 229 -17.48 -19.59 9.56
C HIS A 229 -17.76 -18.19 9.00
N ASP A 230 -17.15 -17.90 7.82
CA ASP A 230 -17.46 -16.72 7.03
C ASP A 230 -18.77 -16.94 6.27
N THR A 231 -19.86 -16.40 6.81
CA THR A 231 -21.23 -16.54 6.25
C THR A 231 -21.86 -15.15 6.05
N SER A 232 -22.88 -15.06 5.20
CA SER A 232 -23.64 -13.82 5.04
C SER A 232 -24.32 -13.34 6.34
N GLU A 233 -24.69 -14.28 7.23
CA GLU A 233 -25.19 -13.93 8.54
C GLU A 233 -24.12 -13.27 9.41
N PHE A 234 -22.90 -13.82 9.44
CA PHE A 234 -21.76 -13.21 10.13
C PHE A 234 -21.48 -11.79 9.61
N VAL A 235 -21.48 -11.60 8.29
CA VAL A 235 -21.31 -10.27 7.67
C VAL A 235 -22.40 -9.30 8.13
N CYS A 236 -23.68 -9.71 8.05
CA CYS A 236 -24.81 -8.87 8.41
C CYS A 236 -24.83 -8.53 9.91
N ASP A 237 -24.53 -9.48 10.79
CA ASP A 237 -24.43 -9.24 12.22
C ASP A 237 -23.31 -8.24 12.55
N ASN A 238 -22.19 -8.30 11.83
CA ASN A 238 -21.10 -7.35 12.00
C ASN A 238 -21.47 -5.94 11.53
N ILE A 239 -22.20 -5.83 10.43
CA ILE A 239 -22.68 -4.52 9.94
C ILE A 239 -23.70 -3.92 10.94
N GLU A 240 -24.63 -4.74 11.44
CA GLU A 240 -25.59 -4.29 12.45
C GLU A 240 -24.92 -3.77 13.71
N ALA A 241 -23.97 -4.55 14.25
CA ALA A 241 -23.25 -4.13 15.43
C ALA A 241 -22.41 -2.88 15.20
N CYS A 242 -21.70 -2.80 14.07
CA CYS A 242 -20.96 -1.59 13.69
C CYS A 242 -21.89 -0.37 13.55
N TRP A 243 -23.08 -0.56 12.98
CA TRP A 243 -24.09 0.50 12.89
C TRP A 243 -24.54 0.97 14.27
N ARG A 244 -24.95 0.06 15.14
CA ARG A 244 -25.48 0.37 16.47
C ARG A 244 -24.43 0.98 17.41
N GLU A 245 -23.21 0.46 17.35
CA GLU A 245 -22.15 0.86 18.28
C GLU A 245 -21.40 2.12 17.82
N HIS A 246 -21.33 2.39 16.51
CA HIS A 246 -20.46 3.42 15.96
C HIS A 246 -21.11 4.29 14.88
N LEU A 247 -21.50 3.70 13.74
CA LEU A 247 -21.89 4.45 12.55
C LEU A 247 -23.19 5.25 12.77
N GLY A 248 -24.17 4.71 13.50
CA GLY A 248 -25.41 5.41 13.79
C GLY A 248 -25.23 6.74 14.54
N ALA A 249 -24.20 6.83 15.39
CA ALA A 249 -23.86 8.09 16.06
C ALA A 249 -23.15 9.10 15.11
N ILE A 250 -22.46 8.60 14.10
CA ILE A 250 -21.77 9.42 13.10
C ILE A 250 -22.76 9.94 12.05
N TYR A 251 -23.79 9.12 11.72
CA TYR A 251 -24.79 9.40 10.68
C TYR A 251 -26.21 9.35 11.25
N PRO A 252 -26.59 10.24 12.20
CA PRO A 252 -27.84 10.13 12.94
C PRO A 252 -29.12 10.27 12.08
N ASP A 253 -29.03 11.01 10.97
CA ASP A 253 -30.16 11.27 10.09
C ASP A 253 -30.17 10.38 8.83
N ALA A 254 -29.32 9.35 8.78
CA ALA A 254 -29.24 8.51 7.60
C ALA A 254 -30.42 7.56 7.49
N SER A 255 -31.05 7.55 6.32
CA SER A 255 -32.09 6.58 5.92
C SER A 255 -31.62 5.55 4.91
N LEU A 256 -30.39 5.72 4.40
CA LEU A 256 -29.77 4.91 3.35
C LEU A 256 -28.33 4.56 3.73
N LEU A 257 -27.96 3.29 3.60
CA LEU A 257 -26.61 2.79 3.72
C LEU A 257 -26.14 2.25 2.37
N VAL A 258 -24.97 2.70 1.90
CA VAL A 258 -24.34 2.17 0.69
C VAL A 258 -23.21 1.21 1.06
N ILE A 259 -23.26 -0.01 0.52
CA ILE A 259 -22.28 -1.07 0.75
C ILE A 259 -21.53 -1.37 -0.53
N LEU A 260 -20.21 -1.21 -0.51
CA LEU A 260 -19.30 -1.67 -1.55
C LEU A 260 -18.66 -2.98 -1.12
N CYS A 261 -18.77 -4.02 -1.92
CA CYS A 261 -18.16 -5.33 -1.65
C CYS A 261 -17.72 -6.03 -2.94
N ASP A 262 -16.94 -7.10 -2.81
CA ASP A 262 -16.72 -7.99 -3.93
C ASP A 262 -17.95 -8.89 -4.18
N GLY A 263 -17.92 -9.68 -5.25
CA GLY A 263 -19.02 -10.59 -5.61
C GLY A 263 -18.78 -12.04 -5.18
N GLY A 264 -17.81 -12.30 -4.29
CA GLY A 264 -17.40 -13.64 -3.89
C GLY A 264 -17.79 -14.03 -2.45
N GLY A 265 -17.68 -15.31 -2.13
CA GLY A 265 -17.82 -15.84 -0.78
C GLY A 265 -19.13 -15.47 -0.09
N SER A 266 -19.04 -14.97 1.14
CA SER A 266 -20.14 -14.50 1.98
C SER A 266 -20.88 -13.28 1.41
N ASN A 267 -20.28 -12.55 0.46
CA ASN A 267 -20.84 -11.40 -0.22
C ASN A 267 -21.37 -11.69 -1.64
N SER A 268 -21.59 -12.97 -1.98
CA SER A 268 -21.95 -13.36 -3.34
C SER A 268 -23.23 -12.69 -3.86
N SER A 269 -23.10 -11.98 -4.99
CA SER A 269 -24.24 -11.32 -5.67
C SER A 269 -25.26 -12.31 -6.24
N SER A 270 -24.88 -13.57 -6.45
CA SER A 270 -25.75 -14.61 -7.01
C SER A 270 -26.51 -15.41 -5.95
N HIS A 271 -26.05 -15.45 -4.70
CA HIS A 271 -26.64 -16.28 -3.67
C HIS A 271 -27.88 -15.62 -3.05
N ARG A 272 -28.99 -16.35 -3.06
CA ARG A 272 -30.27 -15.88 -2.51
C ARG A 272 -30.21 -15.66 -1.00
N ILE A 273 -29.48 -16.52 -0.27
CA ILE A 273 -29.33 -16.43 1.19
C ILE A 273 -28.68 -15.09 1.59
N VAL A 274 -27.72 -14.58 0.81
CA VAL A 274 -27.10 -13.27 1.04
C VAL A 274 -28.16 -12.17 0.99
N LYS A 275 -29.04 -12.20 -0.01
CA LYS A 275 -30.13 -11.21 -0.13
C LYS A 275 -31.13 -11.31 1.01
N GLN A 276 -31.44 -12.55 1.46
CA GLN A 276 -32.31 -12.73 2.62
C GLN A 276 -31.72 -12.15 3.90
N ASP A 277 -30.43 -12.37 4.14
CA ASP A 277 -29.76 -11.84 5.32
C ASP A 277 -29.64 -10.30 5.26
N LEU A 278 -29.39 -9.74 4.06
CA LEU A 278 -29.37 -8.29 3.85
C LEU A 278 -30.76 -7.64 4.03
N ILE A 279 -31.85 -8.30 3.61
CA ILE A 279 -33.21 -7.83 3.90
C ILE A 279 -33.46 -7.80 5.41
N ARG A 280 -33.08 -8.84 6.11
CA ARG A 280 -33.18 -8.89 7.59
C ARG A 280 -32.33 -7.80 8.23
N LEU A 281 -31.13 -7.54 7.71
CA LEU A 281 -30.29 -6.45 8.17
C LEU A 281 -30.98 -5.09 7.97
N ALA A 282 -31.53 -4.82 6.79
CA ALA A 282 -32.25 -3.58 6.49
C ALA A 282 -33.40 -3.34 7.50
N ASP A 283 -34.16 -4.40 7.86
CA ASP A 283 -35.23 -4.32 8.85
C ASP A 283 -34.67 -4.05 10.26
N ARG A 284 -33.57 -4.70 10.65
CA ARG A 284 -32.97 -4.54 11.98
C ARG A 284 -32.36 -3.15 12.21
N ILE A 285 -31.79 -2.54 11.17
CA ILE A 285 -31.24 -1.18 11.28
C ILE A 285 -32.22 -0.08 10.86
N GLY A 286 -33.39 -0.44 10.31
CA GLY A 286 -34.44 0.50 9.89
C GLY A 286 -34.03 1.39 8.71
N MET A 287 -33.24 0.87 7.76
CA MET A 287 -32.67 1.65 6.67
C MET A 287 -32.77 0.93 5.34
N GLN A 288 -32.84 1.70 4.27
CA GLN A 288 -32.58 1.17 2.93
C GLN A 288 -31.10 0.83 2.77
N ILE A 289 -30.81 -0.22 2.02
CA ILE A 289 -29.42 -0.64 1.73
C ILE A 289 -29.21 -0.71 0.24
N VAL A 290 -28.28 0.08 -0.30
CA VAL A 290 -27.76 -0.09 -1.66
C VAL A 290 -26.50 -0.95 -1.61
N VAL A 291 -26.51 -2.04 -2.36
CA VAL A 291 -25.35 -2.91 -2.51
C VAL A 291 -24.77 -2.76 -3.91
N MET A 292 -23.47 -2.52 -3.96
CA MET A 292 -22.72 -2.42 -5.22
C MET A 292 -21.51 -3.36 -5.18
N HIS A 293 -21.52 -4.32 -6.08
CA HIS A 293 -20.43 -5.29 -6.17
C HIS A 293 -19.36 -4.84 -7.17
N TYR A 294 -18.10 -5.03 -6.80
CA TYR A 294 -17.01 -4.92 -7.76
C TYR A 294 -17.10 -6.06 -8.78
N PRO A 295 -16.76 -5.81 -10.05
CA PRO A 295 -16.70 -6.87 -11.07
C PRO A 295 -15.78 -8.01 -10.64
N PRO A 296 -16.00 -9.23 -11.13
CA PRO A 296 -15.14 -10.39 -10.85
C PRO A 296 -13.66 -10.09 -11.14
N TYR A 297 -12.77 -10.69 -10.36
CA TYR A 297 -11.30 -10.49 -10.43
C TYR A 297 -10.82 -9.05 -10.15
N CYS A 298 -11.66 -8.23 -9.54
CA CYS A 298 -11.39 -6.84 -9.27
C CYS A 298 -11.35 -6.50 -7.77
N SER A 299 -11.31 -7.47 -6.87
CA SER A 299 -11.26 -7.29 -5.40
C SER A 299 -10.16 -6.31 -4.97
N LYS A 300 -9.01 -6.29 -5.66
CA LYS A 300 -7.93 -5.34 -5.40
C LYS A 300 -8.33 -3.85 -5.50
N TYR A 301 -9.46 -3.54 -6.13
CA TYR A 301 -9.98 -2.17 -6.23
C TYR A 301 -10.97 -1.82 -5.12
N ASN A 302 -11.40 -2.83 -4.32
CA ASN A 302 -12.21 -2.58 -3.15
C ASN A 302 -11.40 -1.77 -2.13
N PRO A 303 -11.86 -0.58 -1.69
CA PRO A 303 -11.09 0.32 -0.83
C PRO A 303 -10.56 -0.33 0.44
N ILE A 304 -11.31 -1.24 1.03
CA ILE A 304 -10.93 -1.94 2.26
C ILE A 304 -9.60 -2.68 2.15
N GLU A 305 -9.29 -3.27 0.98
CA GLU A 305 -8.05 -4.00 0.74
C GLU A 305 -6.81 -3.12 0.91
N HIS A 306 -6.86 -1.90 0.38
CA HIS A 306 -5.74 -0.98 0.42
C HIS A 306 -5.72 -0.13 1.68
N ARG A 307 -6.90 0.25 2.19
CA ARG A 307 -7.02 1.22 3.27
C ARG A 307 -6.97 0.57 4.65
N LEU A 308 -7.54 -0.64 4.78
CA LEU A 308 -7.62 -1.34 6.06
C LEU A 308 -6.76 -2.60 6.07
N PHE A 309 -7.03 -3.59 5.22
CA PHE A 309 -6.39 -4.91 5.32
C PHE A 309 -4.89 -4.91 5.10
N SER A 310 -4.36 -4.04 4.21
CA SER A 310 -2.92 -3.87 4.05
C SER A 310 -2.26 -3.36 5.34
N GLN A 311 -2.93 -2.50 6.11
CA GLN A 311 -2.42 -1.95 7.36
C GLN A 311 -2.51 -2.98 8.51
N ILE A 312 -3.63 -3.70 8.58
CA ILE A 312 -3.78 -4.84 9.52
C ILE A 312 -2.69 -5.90 9.25
N THR A 313 -2.46 -6.24 7.99
CA THR A 313 -1.38 -7.18 7.61
C THR A 313 -0.02 -6.68 8.08
N ARG A 314 0.24 -5.38 8.00
CA ARG A 314 1.48 -4.76 8.51
C ARG A 314 1.56 -4.86 10.04
N SER A 315 0.49 -4.56 10.74
CA SER A 315 0.42 -4.66 12.21
C SER A 315 0.66 -6.09 12.69
N TRP A 316 0.17 -7.07 11.93
CA TRP A 316 0.34 -8.49 12.24
C TRP A 316 1.65 -9.09 11.73
N SER A 317 2.51 -8.33 11.03
CA SER A 317 3.75 -8.85 10.45
C SER A 317 4.85 -9.01 11.49
N GLY A 318 5.81 -9.92 11.21
CA GLY A 318 7.07 -10.07 11.95
C GLY A 318 7.00 -10.87 13.25
N SER A 319 5.83 -11.08 13.85
CA SER A 319 5.65 -11.91 15.06
C SER A 319 4.39 -12.77 14.96
N PRO A 320 4.35 -13.96 15.60
CA PRO A 320 3.17 -14.83 15.61
C PRO A 320 1.95 -14.15 16.22
N LEU A 321 0.75 -14.56 15.82
CA LEU A 321 -0.51 -14.24 16.52
C LEU A 321 -0.77 -15.35 17.54
N LEU A 322 -0.44 -15.09 18.80
CA LEU A 322 -0.48 -16.12 19.84
C LEU A 322 -1.88 -16.42 20.36
N SER A 323 -2.82 -15.48 20.22
CA SER A 323 -4.20 -15.64 20.59
C SER A 323 -5.15 -14.79 19.73
N VAL A 324 -6.45 -15.06 19.81
CA VAL A 324 -7.49 -14.21 19.19
C VAL A 324 -7.45 -12.79 19.76
N ALA A 325 -7.21 -12.67 21.07
CA ALA A 325 -7.10 -11.38 21.75
C ALA A 325 -5.88 -10.59 21.25
N ASP A 326 -4.70 -11.23 21.13
CA ASP A 326 -3.49 -10.62 20.57
C ASP A 326 -3.74 -10.09 19.14
N ALA A 327 -4.42 -10.87 18.30
CA ALA A 327 -4.77 -10.42 16.97
C ALA A 327 -5.68 -9.18 16.98
N CYS A 328 -6.64 -9.14 17.90
CA CYS A 328 -7.57 -8.04 18.08
C CYS A 328 -6.87 -6.77 18.58
N GLU A 329 -6.06 -6.86 19.62
CA GLU A 329 -5.32 -5.75 20.21
C GLU A 329 -4.34 -5.14 19.19
N ARG A 330 -3.54 -5.96 18.52
CA ARG A 330 -2.59 -5.49 17.47
C ARG A 330 -3.30 -4.86 16.27
N ALA A 331 -4.52 -5.30 15.95
CA ALA A 331 -5.31 -4.64 14.91
C ALA A 331 -5.76 -3.24 15.36
N ALA A 332 -6.22 -3.09 16.61
CA ALA A 332 -6.63 -1.80 17.17
C ALA A 332 -5.47 -0.78 17.27
N GLU A 333 -4.26 -1.27 17.51
CA GLU A 333 -3.06 -0.44 17.59
C GLU A 333 -2.54 0.05 16.21
N THR A 334 -3.22 -0.30 15.12
CA THR A 334 -2.80 0.07 13.78
C THR A 334 -2.80 1.59 13.59
N VAL A 335 -1.62 2.16 13.35
CA VAL A 335 -1.41 3.59 13.11
C VAL A 335 -0.89 3.81 11.69
N THR A 336 -1.42 4.81 11.01
CA THR A 336 -0.97 5.20 9.66
C THR A 336 -0.73 6.69 9.55
N SER A 337 0.15 7.10 8.63
CA SER A 337 0.38 8.52 8.32
C SER A 337 -0.84 9.21 7.71
N THR A 338 -1.81 8.46 7.22
CA THR A 338 -3.06 8.97 6.65
C THR A 338 -4.18 9.14 7.68
N GLY A 339 -3.91 8.86 8.96
CA GLY A 339 -4.88 9.02 10.04
C GLY A 339 -5.96 7.94 10.10
N LEU A 340 -5.72 6.74 9.56
CA LEU A 340 -6.64 5.61 9.73
C LEU A 340 -6.81 5.32 11.23
N LYS A 341 -8.05 5.20 11.65
CA LYS A 341 -8.42 4.67 12.97
C LYS A 341 -8.98 3.27 12.80
N VAL A 342 -8.57 2.35 13.67
CA VAL A 342 -9.06 0.98 13.66
C VAL A 342 -9.68 0.65 15.00
N LEU A 343 -10.93 0.18 14.96
CA LEU A 343 -11.64 -0.38 16.08
C LEU A 343 -11.77 -1.88 15.83
N SER A 344 -11.47 -2.70 16.83
CA SER A 344 -11.51 -4.15 16.68
C SER A 344 -12.27 -4.81 17.82
N ARG A 345 -12.94 -5.92 17.51
CA ARG A 345 -13.67 -6.74 18.48
C ARG A 345 -13.59 -8.21 18.12
N VAL A 346 -13.86 -9.07 19.08
CA VAL A 346 -13.96 -10.51 18.92
C VAL A 346 -15.43 -10.93 18.98
N VAL A 347 -15.82 -11.90 18.16
CA VAL A 347 -17.15 -12.52 18.17
C VAL A 347 -16.99 -14.04 18.23
N ASP A 348 -17.53 -14.64 19.29
CA ASP A 348 -17.47 -16.08 19.54
C ASP A 348 -18.73 -16.84 19.06
N LYS A 349 -19.71 -16.11 18.46
CA LYS A 349 -20.92 -16.74 17.90
C LYS A 349 -20.53 -17.74 16.81
N VAL A 350 -21.07 -18.93 16.89
CA VAL A 350 -20.93 -19.98 15.85
C VAL A 350 -21.96 -19.74 14.77
N TYR A 351 -21.48 -19.62 13.52
CA TYR A 351 -22.31 -19.42 12.35
C TYR A 351 -22.42 -20.71 11.55
N GLU A 352 -23.63 -21.06 11.12
CA GLU A 352 -23.89 -22.29 10.37
C GLU A 352 -23.67 -22.05 8.86
N THR A 353 -23.05 -23.05 8.23
CA THR A 353 -22.90 -23.09 6.75
C THR A 353 -24.06 -23.87 6.14
N GLY A 354 -24.26 -23.69 4.82
CA GLY A 354 -25.27 -24.45 4.07
C GLY A 354 -26.72 -24.07 4.39
N ARG A 355 -26.97 -22.94 5.05
CA ARG A 355 -28.32 -22.44 5.28
C ARG A 355 -29.09 -22.25 3.97
N LYS A 356 -30.38 -22.57 3.99
CA LYS A 356 -31.30 -22.37 2.86
C LYS A 356 -32.17 -21.15 3.12
N VAL A 357 -32.66 -20.55 2.05
CA VAL A 357 -33.65 -19.48 2.14
C VAL A 357 -34.99 -20.02 2.69
N THR A 358 -35.73 -19.15 3.36
CA THR A 358 -37.08 -19.50 3.88
C THR A 358 -38.06 -19.75 2.74
N ASP A 359 -39.09 -20.55 3.01
CA ASP A 359 -40.20 -20.72 2.07
C ASP A 359 -40.85 -19.38 1.74
N GLY A 360 -41.28 -19.20 0.49
CA GLY A 360 -41.86 -17.93 0.01
C GLY A 360 -40.87 -16.77 -0.18
N PHE A 361 -39.53 -17.03 -0.02
CA PHE A 361 -38.53 -15.98 -0.14
C PHE A 361 -38.55 -15.23 -1.50
N LEU A 362 -38.95 -15.89 -2.58
CA LEU A 362 -38.98 -15.26 -3.92
C LEU A 362 -39.99 -14.10 -3.98
N GLU A 363 -41.13 -14.20 -3.30
CA GLU A 363 -42.12 -13.12 -3.19
C GLU A 363 -41.55 -11.94 -2.40
N THR A 364 -40.89 -12.24 -1.27
CA THR A 364 -40.20 -11.22 -0.47
C THR A 364 -39.11 -10.54 -1.29
N LEU A 365 -38.31 -11.28 -2.03
CA LEU A 365 -37.25 -10.75 -2.90
C LEU A 365 -37.84 -9.80 -3.95
N ALA A 366 -38.91 -10.22 -4.66
CA ALA A 366 -39.55 -9.41 -5.69
C ALA A 366 -40.14 -8.09 -5.15
N ARG A 367 -40.61 -8.08 -3.90
CA ARG A 367 -41.20 -6.91 -3.27
C ARG A 367 -40.16 -5.96 -2.68
N ARG A 368 -39.04 -6.49 -2.14
CA ARG A 368 -38.11 -5.76 -1.30
C ARG A 368 -36.82 -5.36 -2.00
N VAL A 369 -36.48 -6.04 -3.10
CA VAL A 369 -35.22 -5.82 -3.81
C VAL A 369 -35.46 -5.25 -5.19
N VAL A 370 -34.93 -4.06 -5.42
CA VAL A 370 -34.99 -3.39 -6.73
C VAL A 370 -33.61 -3.50 -7.37
N PHE A 371 -33.53 -4.23 -8.45
CA PHE A 371 -32.30 -4.37 -9.21
C PHE A 371 -32.09 -3.18 -10.14
N ASP A 372 -30.83 -2.80 -10.34
CA ASP A 372 -30.46 -1.80 -11.32
C ASP A 372 -30.92 -2.20 -12.73
N SER A 373 -31.43 -1.27 -13.52
CA SER A 373 -31.98 -1.54 -14.83
C SER A 373 -30.97 -2.06 -15.85
N HIS A 374 -29.72 -1.63 -15.75
CA HIS A 374 -28.65 -1.96 -16.69
C HIS A 374 -27.61 -2.90 -16.08
N LEU A 375 -27.11 -2.56 -14.90
CA LEU A 375 -26.06 -3.31 -14.19
C LEU A 375 -26.64 -4.20 -13.07
N HIS A 376 -27.77 -4.85 -13.33
CA HIS A 376 -28.55 -5.63 -12.36
C HIS A 376 -27.78 -6.78 -11.69
N LYS A 377 -26.73 -7.27 -12.32
CA LYS A 377 -25.86 -8.33 -11.77
C LYS A 377 -25.10 -7.89 -10.52
N TRP A 378 -24.84 -6.59 -10.39
CA TRP A 378 -23.93 -6.03 -9.37
C TRP A 378 -24.57 -4.99 -8.47
N ASN A 379 -25.69 -4.37 -8.89
CA ASN A 379 -26.28 -3.27 -8.13
C ASN A 379 -27.73 -3.54 -7.82
N TYR A 380 -28.10 -3.37 -6.58
CA TYR A 380 -29.49 -3.47 -6.14
C TYR A 380 -29.73 -2.67 -4.86
N LEU A 381 -30.97 -2.21 -4.71
CA LEU A 381 -31.52 -1.55 -3.53
C LEU A 381 -32.37 -2.53 -2.76
N ILE A 382 -32.21 -2.55 -1.44
CA ILE A 382 -33.03 -3.30 -0.51
C ILE A 382 -33.83 -2.31 0.33
N ASN A 383 -35.16 -2.44 0.28
CA ASN A 383 -36.05 -1.65 1.11
C ASN A 383 -36.25 -2.36 2.47
N HIS A 384 -36.26 -1.61 3.58
CA HIS A 384 -36.70 -2.12 4.89
C HIS A 384 -38.22 -2.25 4.95
N ALA A 385 -38.77 -2.94 5.98
CA ALA A 385 -40.21 -3.14 6.17
C ALA A 385 -40.96 -1.83 6.46
#